data_5fad3c430d85c465d8ae38ddab41e9b6
#
_entry.id   5fad3c430d85c465d8ae38ddab41e9b6
#
_cell.length_a   1.000
_cell.length_b   1.000
_cell.length_c   1.000
_cell.angle_alpha   90.00
_cell.angle_beta   90.00
_cell.angle_gamma   90.00
#
_symmetry.space_group_name_H-M   'P 1'
#
loop_
_entity.id
_entity.type
_entity.pdbx_description
1 polymer ?
#
loop_
_entity_poly.entity_id
_entity_poly.type
_entity_poly.pdbx_seq_one_letter_code
_entity_poly.pdbx_strand_id
1 'polypeptide(L)'
;MAAKKKRAKAAPKKKTVAKKKRAAPARFDVATIVQEEIFDAAPMDVYEALVDPARHAAFTGSVATGEPVEGGAFTAWDGYIAGRHERLVPGARIVQLWRTTEFPNGHPDSRLELEIRPEADNKTRLRLTHSGVPRTQAKNYEQGWVDHYWEPLREYLRDAGW
;
A
#
# COMPACT_ATOMS: atom_id res chain seq x y z
N MET A 1 7.09 -11.19 -51.62
CA MET A 1 7.36 -11.13 -50.93
C MET A 1 7.94 -10.65 -50.06
N ALA A 2 7.96 -10.33 -49.72
CA ALA A 2 8.63 -10.19 -48.87
C ALA A 2 8.60 -9.34 -48.05
N ALA A 3 8.44 -8.87 -48.05
CA ALA A 3 8.53 -8.31 -47.34
C ALA A 3 8.40 -8.39 -46.32
N LYS A 4 8.47 -8.69 -46.32
CA LYS A 4 8.35 -8.79 -45.44
C LYS A 4 8.87 -8.68 -44.67
N LYS A 5 9.15 -8.62 -44.75
CA LYS A 5 9.59 -8.61 -44.00
C LYS A 5 9.84 -8.03 -43.26
N LYS A 6 9.85 -7.71 -43.36
CA LYS A 6 10.09 -7.23 -42.60
C LYS A 6 9.96 -7.10 -41.67
N ARG A 7 9.44 -7.43 -41.69
CA ARG A 7 9.21 -7.48 -40.76
C ARG A 7 9.84 -7.60 -39.93
N ALA A 8 9.86 -7.98 -39.98
CA ALA A 8 10.74 -8.35 -39.09
C ALA A 8 11.35 -7.33 -38.39
N LYS A 9 11.61 -6.61 -38.88
CA LYS A 9 12.16 -5.74 -38.22
C LYS A 9 11.52 -5.21 -37.16
N ALA A 10 10.44 -5.39 -37.08
CA ALA A 10 9.69 -4.92 -36.02
C ALA A 10 10.29 -5.29 -34.74
N ALA A 11 10.84 -6.35 -34.65
CA ALA A 11 11.39 -6.77 -33.43
C ALA A 11 12.34 -5.80 -32.78
N PRO A 12 13.15 -5.19 -33.46
CA PRO A 12 14.14 -4.31 -32.84
C PRO A 12 13.63 -3.20 -32.01
N LYS A 13 12.51 -2.66 -32.30
CA LYS A 13 12.02 -1.60 -31.55
C LYS A 13 11.86 -1.85 -30.12
N LYS A 14 11.53 -2.99 -29.72
CA LYS A 14 11.33 -3.28 -28.37
C LYS A 14 12.50 -3.04 -27.53
N LYS A 15 13.66 -3.30 -27.95
CA LYS A 15 14.79 -3.14 -27.14
C LYS A 15 15.03 -1.78 -26.69
N THR A 16 14.87 -0.84 -27.52
CA THR A 16 15.16 0.49 -27.10
C THR A 16 14.27 0.95 -26.02
N VAL A 17 13.09 0.48 -26.01
CA VAL A 17 12.17 0.88 -25.01
C VAL A 17 12.61 0.52 -23.63
N ALA A 18 13.23 -0.60 -23.48
CA ALA A 18 13.65 -1.03 -22.19
C ALA A 18 14.61 -0.09 -21.52
N LYS A 19 15.49 0.53 -22.23
CA LYS A 19 16.39 1.41 -21.62
C LYS A 19 15.76 2.62 -21.08
N LYS A 20 14.80 3.16 -21.70
CA LYS A 20 14.16 4.30 -21.21
C LYS A 20 13.50 4.10 -19.92
N LYS A 21 13.00 2.94 -19.66
CA LYS A 21 12.36 2.68 -18.43
C LYS A 21 13.23 2.86 -17.26
N ARG A 22 14.46 2.56 -17.37
CA ARG A 22 15.33 2.68 -16.25
C ARG A 22 15.57 4.10 -15.84
N ALA A 23 15.54 4.99 -16.77
CA ALA A 23 15.80 6.37 -16.45
C ALA A 23 14.65 7.02 -15.73
N ALA A 24 13.46 6.57 -15.99
CA ALA A 24 12.28 7.21 -15.44
C ALA A 24 12.25 7.34 -13.93
N PRO A 25 12.55 6.29 -13.18
CA PRO A 25 12.46 6.39 -11.73
C PRO A 25 13.36 7.45 -11.14
N ALA A 26 14.42 7.76 -11.78
CA ALA A 26 15.36 8.72 -11.25
C ALA A 26 14.82 10.13 -11.20
N ARG A 27 13.73 10.40 -11.87
CA ARG A 27 13.16 11.71 -11.88
C ARG A 27 12.41 12.07 -10.64
N PHE A 28 12.02 11.13 -9.83
CA PHE A 28 11.17 11.40 -8.69
C PHE A 28 11.96 11.33 -7.40
N ASP A 29 11.82 12.37 -6.60
CA ASP A 29 12.45 12.42 -5.28
C ASP A 29 11.51 11.78 -4.29
N VAL A 30 11.93 10.69 -3.69
CA VAL A 30 11.06 9.88 -2.82
C VAL A 30 11.68 9.70 -1.44
N ALA A 31 10.81 9.38 -0.49
CA ALA A 31 11.21 9.14 0.88
C ALA A 31 10.59 7.84 1.38
N THR A 32 11.13 7.33 2.47
CA THR A 32 10.61 6.13 3.13
C THR A 32 10.18 6.49 4.54
N ILE A 33 8.99 6.03 4.91
CA ILE A 33 8.43 6.21 6.26
C ILE A 33 8.51 4.86 6.96
N VAL A 34 9.00 4.86 8.21
CA VAL A 34 9.06 3.64 9.01
C VAL A 34 8.43 3.94 10.37
N GLN A 35 7.47 3.10 10.78
CA GLN A 35 6.79 3.26 12.06
C GLN A 35 6.55 1.89 12.68
N GLU A 36 6.46 1.84 14.01
CA GLU A 36 6.07 0.63 14.72
C GLU A 36 5.01 0.98 15.74
N GLU A 37 4.03 0.09 15.88
CA GLU A 37 2.93 0.26 16.82
C GLU A 37 2.62 -1.05 17.49
N ILE A 38 2.12 -0.98 18.73
CA ILE A 38 1.65 -2.16 19.46
C ILE A 38 0.14 -2.02 19.61
N PHE A 39 -0.60 -3.07 19.27
CA PHE A 39 -2.04 -3.09 19.42
C PHE A 39 -2.45 -4.16 20.41
N ASP A 40 -3.48 -3.86 21.18
CA ASP A 40 -4.00 -4.78 22.19
C ASP A 40 -5.05 -5.68 21.54
N ALA A 41 -4.61 -6.48 20.59
CA ALA A 41 -5.47 -7.39 19.82
C ALA A 41 -4.60 -8.43 19.17
N ALA A 42 -5.20 -9.55 18.75
CA ALA A 42 -4.47 -10.62 18.09
C ALA A 42 -4.07 -10.25 16.68
N PRO A 43 -2.98 -10.81 16.16
CA PRO A 43 -2.51 -10.48 14.80
C PRO A 43 -3.56 -10.61 13.71
N MET A 44 -4.40 -11.63 13.76
CA MET A 44 -5.41 -11.81 12.73
C MET A 44 -6.45 -10.70 12.78
N ASP A 45 -6.77 -10.20 13.96
CA ASP A 45 -7.75 -9.14 14.10
C ASP A 45 -7.21 -7.83 13.51
N VAL A 46 -5.92 -7.56 13.74
CA VAL A 46 -5.27 -6.38 13.16
C VAL A 46 -5.25 -6.53 11.64
N TYR A 47 -4.87 -7.70 11.16
CA TYR A 47 -4.78 -7.97 9.73
C TYR A 47 -6.15 -7.76 9.05
N GLU A 48 -7.19 -8.35 9.59
CA GLU A 48 -8.50 -8.27 8.98
C GLU A 48 -9.06 -6.86 9.00
N ALA A 49 -8.80 -6.11 10.05
CA ALA A 49 -9.25 -4.72 10.10
C ALA A 49 -8.63 -3.91 8.96
N LEU A 50 -7.39 -4.21 8.60
CA LEU A 50 -6.68 -3.46 7.57
C LEU A 50 -7.05 -3.91 6.16
N VAL A 51 -7.38 -5.19 5.97
CA VAL A 51 -7.58 -5.75 4.64
C VAL A 51 -9.04 -5.85 4.23
N ASP A 52 -9.93 -6.13 5.18
CA ASP A 52 -11.36 -6.27 4.87
C ASP A 52 -11.98 -4.88 4.70
N PRO A 53 -12.56 -4.57 3.53
CA PRO A 53 -13.10 -3.22 3.28
C PRO A 53 -14.14 -2.78 4.30
N ALA A 54 -15.00 -3.67 4.74
CA ALA A 54 -16.04 -3.30 5.70
C ALA A 54 -15.44 -2.90 7.04
N ARG A 55 -14.43 -3.64 7.51
CA ARG A 55 -13.79 -3.31 8.76
C ARG A 55 -12.93 -2.07 8.64
N HIS A 56 -12.28 -1.92 7.49
CA HIS A 56 -11.48 -0.73 7.23
C HIS A 56 -12.37 0.52 7.29
N ALA A 57 -13.53 0.46 6.64
CA ALA A 57 -14.47 1.57 6.67
C ALA A 57 -14.97 1.82 8.09
N ALA A 58 -15.17 0.76 8.86
CA ALA A 58 -15.67 0.90 10.22
C ALA A 58 -14.70 1.66 11.11
N PHE A 59 -13.39 1.37 11.02
CA PHE A 59 -12.49 2.06 11.93
C PHE A 59 -12.07 3.44 11.40
N THR A 60 -12.05 3.65 10.09
CA THR A 60 -11.68 4.97 9.57
C THR A 60 -12.86 5.92 9.53
N GLY A 61 -14.07 5.40 9.48
CA GLY A 61 -15.26 6.22 9.32
C GLY A 61 -15.45 6.71 7.90
N SER A 62 -14.79 6.09 6.91
CA SER A 62 -14.87 6.53 5.53
C SER A 62 -15.01 5.33 4.61
N VAL A 63 -15.53 5.56 3.40
CA VAL A 63 -15.79 4.48 2.45
C VAL A 63 -14.48 3.80 2.03
N ALA A 64 -14.49 2.47 2.06
CA ALA A 64 -13.40 1.66 1.57
C ALA A 64 -13.99 0.57 0.68
N THR A 65 -13.29 0.22 -0.40
CA THR A 65 -13.75 -0.82 -1.31
C THR A 65 -12.59 -1.72 -1.66
N GLY A 66 -12.88 -2.87 -2.24
CA GLY A 66 -11.81 -3.70 -2.80
C GLY A 66 -12.04 -5.17 -2.64
N GLU A 67 -11.11 -5.91 -3.25
CA GLU A 67 -11.08 -7.35 -3.18
C GLU A 67 -9.90 -7.71 -2.29
N PRO A 68 -10.12 -8.33 -1.14
CA PRO A 68 -9.02 -8.64 -0.22
C PRO A 68 -8.25 -9.90 -0.63
N VAL A 69 -7.74 -9.89 -1.85
CA VAL A 69 -6.96 -11.00 -2.40
C VAL A 69 -5.75 -10.43 -3.13
N GLU A 70 -4.72 -11.24 -3.30
CA GLU A 70 -3.54 -10.81 -4.05
C GLU A 70 -3.96 -10.45 -5.46
N GLY A 71 -3.47 -9.32 -5.95
CA GLY A 71 -3.84 -8.77 -7.25
C GLY A 71 -5.10 -7.92 -7.22
N GLY A 72 -5.82 -7.92 -6.10
CA GLY A 72 -7.07 -7.16 -6.02
C GLY A 72 -6.83 -5.68 -5.83
N ALA A 73 -7.66 -4.87 -6.47
CA ALA A 73 -7.59 -3.42 -6.30
C ALA A 73 -8.35 -3.01 -5.05
N PHE A 74 -7.96 -1.89 -4.47
CA PHE A 74 -8.66 -1.37 -3.30
C PHE A 74 -8.69 0.15 -3.31
N THR A 75 -9.66 0.72 -2.59
CA THR A 75 -9.65 2.15 -2.31
C THR A 75 -9.93 2.35 -0.82
N ALA A 76 -9.56 3.50 -0.31
CA ALA A 76 -9.85 3.89 1.06
C ALA A 76 -10.06 5.39 1.10
N TRP A 77 -10.68 5.86 2.18
CA TRP A 77 -10.95 7.29 2.35
C TRP A 77 -11.73 7.85 1.15
N ASP A 78 -12.77 7.09 0.77
CA ASP A 78 -13.69 7.49 -0.29
C ASP A 78 -12.94 7.80 -1.60
N GLY A 79 -11.98 6.97 -1.95
CA GLY A 79 -11.22 7.09 -3.20
C GLY A 79 -9.99 7.97 -3.14
N TYR A 80 -9.75 8.65 -2.01
CA TYR A 80 -8.54 9.45 -1.86
C TYR A 80 -7.30 8.56 -1.95
N ILE A 81 -7.36 7.35 -1.36
CA ILE A 81 -6.29 6.37 -1.45
C ILE A 81 -6.74 5.26 -2.39
N ALA A 82 -5.85 4.82 -3.25
CA ALA A 82 -6.12 3.69 -4.14
C ALA A 82 -4.87 2.86 -4.29
N GLY A 83 -5.05 1.58 -4.58
CA GLY A 83 -3.90 0.71 -4.76
C GLY A 83 -4.28 -0.69 -5.15
N ARG A 84 -3.33 -1.59 -4.96
CA ARG A 84 -3.50 -2.98 -5.32
C ARG A 84 -2.73 -3.84 -4.33
N HIS A 85 -3.33 -4.93 -3.89
CA HIS A 85 -2.65 -5.86 -3.00
C HIS A 85 -1.64 -6.67 -3.79
N GLU A 86 -0.37 -6.60 -3.40
CA GLU A 86 0.66 -7.40 -4.04
C GLU A 86 0.88 -8.71 -3.31
N ARG A 87 0.84 -8.67 -1.98
CA ARG A 87 1.05 -9.86 -1.20
C ARG A 87 0.20 -9.79 0.05
N LEU A 88 -0.51 -10.86 0.34
CA LEU A 88 -1.31 -10.96 1.55
C LEU A 88 -1.00 -12.28 2.23
N VAL A 89 -0.42 -12.21 3.44
CA VAL A 89 -0.18 -13.39 4.26
C VAL A 89 -1.03 -13.19 5.51
N PRO A 90 -2.16 -13.89 5.62
CA PRO A 90 -3.11 -13.65 6.71
C PRO A 90 -2.45 -13.62 8.07
N GLY A 91 -2.72 -12.57 8.82
CA GLY A 91 -2.20 -12.39 10.16
C GLY A 91 -0.72 -12.07 10.23
N ALA A 92 -0.03 -11.92 9.11
CA ALA A 92 1.42 -11.75 9.13
C ALA A 92 1.97 -10.64 8.26
N ARG A 93 1.39 -10.41 7.07
CA ARG A 93 2.02 -9.45 6.17
C ARG A 93 1.06 -8.92 5.14
N ILE A 94 1.16 -7.63 4.84
CA ILE A 94 0.39 -6.96 3.80
C ILE A 94 1.38 -6.14 2.99
N VAL A 95 1.40 -6.34 1.66
CA VAL A 95 2.20 -5.52 0.77
C VAL A 95 1.27 -4.96 -0.29
N GLN A 96 1.33 -3.65 -0.49
CA GLN A 96 0.44 -2.96 -1.42
C GLN A 96 1.20 -1.97 -2.27
N LEU A 97 0.74 -1.79 -3.50
CA LEU A 97 1.06 -0.57 -4.25
C LEU A 97 0.01 0.45 -3.80
N TRP A 98 0.42 1.71 -3.61
CA TRP A 98 -0.40 2.66 -2.90
C TRP A 98 -0.18 4.08 -3.43
N ARG A 99 -1.25 4.83 -3.56
CA ARG A 99 -1.14 6.23 -3.94
C ARG A 99 -2.34 7.02 -3.45
N THR A 100 -2.20 8.34 -3.40
CA THR A 100 -3.35 9.20 -3.16
C THR A 100 -3.61 10.04 -4.40
N THR A 101 -4.75 10.72 -4.39
CA THR A 101 -5.09 11.63 -5.48
C THR A 101 -4.13 12.81 -5.55
N GLU A 102 -3.30 13.02 -4.53
CA GLU A 102 -2.35 14.14 -4.51
C GLU A 102 -0.97 13.80 -5.06
N PHE A 103 -0.74 12.56 -5.43
CA PHE A 103 0.57 12.22 -6.03
C PHE A 103 0.74 13.03 -7.32
N PRO A 104 1.96 13.53 -7.58
CA PRO A 104 2.19 14.30 -8.81
C PRO A 104 1.91 13.47 -10.06
N ASN A 105 1.56 14.14 -11.14
CA ASN A 105 1.30 13.46 -12.40
C ASN A 105 2.48 12.60 -12.80
N GLY A 106 2.19 11.36 -13.17
CA GLY A 106 3.22 10.44 -13.62
C GLY A 106 4.04 9.82 -12.50
N HIS A 107 3.79 10.21 -11.24
CA HIS A 107 4.54 9.61 -10.13
C HIS A 107 4.11 8.16 -9.97
N PRO A 108 5.06 7.23 -9.90
CA PRO A 108 4.69 5.83 -9.73
C PRO A 108 4.07 5.59 -8.36
N ASP A 109 3.35 4.49 -8.23
CA ASP A 109 2.77 4.11 -6.96
C ASP A 109 3.87 3.89 -5.93
N SER A 110 3.58 4.23 -4.70
CA SER A 110 4.48 3.90 -3.60
C SER A 110 4.25 2.44 -3.18
N ARG A 111 5.12 1.92 -2.35
CA ARG A 111 5.02 0.56 -1.85
C ARG A 111 4.86 0.59 -0.36
N LEU A 112 3.78 -0.02 0.10
CA LEU A 112 3.48 -0.09 1.52
C LEU A 112 3.64 -1.53 1.98
N GLU A 113 4.43 -1.72 3.03
CA GLU A 113 4.58 -3.05 3.60
C GLU A 113 4.26 -2.98 5.08
N LEU A 114 3.36 -3.85 5.54
CA LEU A 114 3.00 -3.96 6.94
C LEU A 114 3.37 -5.35 7.40
N GLU A 115 4.24 -5.44 8.40
CA GLU A 115 4.61 -6.69 9.02
C GLU A 115 3.89 -6.79 10.34
N ILE A 116 3.20 -7.90 10.57
CA ILE A 116 2.35 -8.10 11.73
C ILE A 116 2.92 -9.28 12.50
N ARG A 117 3.24 -9.08 13.78
CA ARG A 117 3.85 -10.13 14.60
C ARG A 117 3.18 -10.23 15.95
N PRO A 118 3.07 -11.44 16.49
CA PRO A 118 2.51 -11.59 17.83
C PRO A 118 3.47 -11.05 18.88
N GLU A 119 2.91 -10.48 19.92
CA GLU A 119 3.64 -10.03 21.09
C GLU A 119 3.06 -10.73 22.31
N ALA A 120 3.73 -10.61 23.43
CA ALA A 120 3.26 -11.19 24.67
C ALA A 120 1.88 -10.64 25.03
N ASP A 121 1.13 -11.38 25.81
CA ASP A 121 -0.18 -10.98 26.33
C ASP A 121 -1.21 -10.71 25.23
N ASN A 122 -1.14 -11.53 24.19
CA ASN A 122 -2.10 -11.47 23.09
C ASN A 122 -2.13 -10.12 22.38
N LYS A 123 -0.98 -9.49 22.30
CA LYS A 123 -0.84 -8.21 21.59
C LYS A 123 -0.17 -8.41 20.26
N THR A 124 -0.17 -7.36 19.45
CA THR A 124 0.40 -7.41 18.12
C THR A 124 1.36 -6.25 17.92
N ARG A 125 2.52 -6.54 17.35
CA ARG A 125 3.46 -5.51 16.91
C ARG A 125 3.30 -5.37 15.41
N LEU A 126 3.09 -4.15 14.95
CA LEU A 126 2.97 -3.86 13.53
C LEU A 126 4.10 -2.93 13.13
N ARG A 127 4.80 -3.28 12.05
CA ARG A 127 5.84 -2.43 11.50
C ARG A 127 5.44 -1.99 10.11
N LEU A 128 5.42 -0.69 9.89
CA LEU A 128 5.11 -0.10 8.60
C LEU A 128 6.40 0.33 7.92
N THR A 129 6.57 -0.05 6.65
CA THR A 129 7.62 0.48 5.80
C THR A 129 6.93 0.98 4.53
N HIS A 130 6.91 2.28 4.32
CA HIS A 130 6.21 2.90 3.21
C HIS A 130 7.24 3.63 2.37
N SER A 131 7.65 3.03 1.26
CA SER A 131 8.73 3.55 0.43
C SER A 131 8.21 4.10 -0.88
N GLY A 132 9.02 4.92 -1.54
CA GLY A 132 8.61 5.50 -2.83
C GLY A 132 7.59 6.60 -2.69
N VAL A 133 7.48 7.22 -1.52
CA VAL A 133 6.52 8.28 -1.26
C VAL A 133 7.08 9.60 -1.76
N PRO A 134 6.29 10.46 -2.43
CA PRO A 134 6.80 11.78 -2.82
C PRO A 134 7.37 12.49 -1.59
N ARG A 135 8.62 12.92 -1.70
CA ARG A 135 9.31 13.47 -0.53
C ARG A 135 8.60 14.68 0.05
N THR A 136 8.04 15.52 -0.78
CA THR A 136 7.36 16.72 -0.29
C THR A 136 6.08 16.41 0.47
N GLN A 137 5.55 15.19 0.32
CA GLN A 137 4.32 14.78 0.98
C GLN A 137 4.57 13.81 2.14
N ALA A 138 5.80 13.35 2.30
CA ALA A 138 6.09 12.29 3.26
C ALA A 138 5.73 12.64 4.69
N LYS A 139 6.00 13.86 5.13
CA LYS A 139 5.68 14.23 6.48
C LYS A 139 4.19 14.21 6.74
N ASN A 140 3.39 14.60 5.76
CA ASN A 140 1.95 14.58 5.93
C ASN A 140 1.43 13.16 6.03
N TYR A 141 1.99 12.23 5.24
CA TYR A 141 1.56 10.84 5.32
C TYR A 141 2.05 10.18 6.61
N GLU A 142 3.24 10.56 7.07
CA GLU A 142 3.76 10.04 8.32
C GLU A 142 2.82 10.38 9.47
N GLN A 143 2.39 11.63 9.55
CA GLN A 143 1.45 12.05 10.57
C GLN A 143 0.07 11.44 10.32
N GLY A 144 -0.31 11.33 9.06
CA GLY A 144 -1.61 10.75 8.69
C GLY A 144 -1.75 9.30 9.12
N TRP A 145 -0.66 8.51 9.05
CA TRP A 145 -0.71 7.14 9.53
C TRP A 145 -1.07 7.10 11.02
N VAL A 146 -0.54 8.02 11.81
CA VAL A 146 -0.85 8.07 13.23
C VAL A 146 -2.28 8.52 13.44
N ASP A 147 -2.65 9.66 12.87
CA ASP A 147 -3.94 10.30 13.15
C ASP A 147 -5.13 9.58 12.55
N HIS A 148 -4.97 9.02 11.37
CA HIS A 148 -6.10 8.47 10.62
C HIS A 148 -6.09 6.96 10.54
N TYR A 149 -5.03 6.31 11.00
CA TYR A 149 -4.95 4.86 11.01
C TYR A 149 -4.67 4.28 12.38
N TRP A 150 -3.52 4.61 12.99
CA TRP A 150 -3.17 3.91 14.23
C TRP A 150 -4.07 4.28 15.39
N GLU A 151 -4.39 5.55 15.54
CA GLU A 151 -5.26 5.96 16.63
C GLU A 151 -6.68 5.41 16.48
N PRO A 152 -7.35 5.59 15.33
CA PRO A 152 -8.69 5.02 15.20
C PRO A 152 -8.70 3.49 15.18
N LEU A 153 -7.65 2.85 14.67
CA LEU A 153 -7.58 1.39 14.69
C LEU A 153 -7.46 0.89 16.12
N ARG A 154 -6.66 1.56 16.93
CA ARG A 154 -6.49 1.18 18.33
C ARG A 154 -7.82 1.26 19.07
N GLU A 155 -8.58 2.31 18.82
CA GLU A 155 -9.88 2.47 19.42
C GLU A 155 -10.86 1.40 18.96
N TYR A 156 -10.87 1.15 17.66
CA TYR A 156 -11.78 0.18 17.08
C TYR A 156 -11.52 -1.23 17.65
N LEU A 157 -10.26 -1.61 17.72
CA LEU A 157 -9.93 -2.95 18.24
C LEU A 157 -10.29 -3.11 19.70
N ARG A 158 -10.11 -2.05 20.49
CA ARG A 158 -10.48 -2.10 21.90
C ARG A 158 -11.98 -2.22 22.06
N ASP A 159 -12.74 -1.42 21.31
CA ASP A 159 -14.19 -1.38 21.46
C ASP A 159 -14.87 -2.59 20.86
N ALA A 160 -14.25 -3.26 19.92
CA ALA A 160 -14.83 -4.44 19.31
C ALA A 160 -14.74 -5.66 20.23
N GLY A 161 -13.92 -5.59 21.27
CA GLY A 161 -13.83 -6.69 22.22
C GLY A 161 -13.18 -7.93 21.67
N TRP A 162 -12.22 -7.80 20.81
CA TRP A 162 -11.51 -8.94 20.21
C TRP A 162 -10.75 -9.77 21.23
#